data_cf4178b6cb20bed06d842d4d179c5c41
#
_entry.id   cf4178b6cb20bed06d842d4d179c5c41
#
_cell.length_a   1.000
_cell.length_b   1.000
_cell.length_c   1.000
_cell.angle_alpha   90.00
_cell.angle_beta   90.00
_cell.angle_gamma   90.00
#
_symmetry.space_group_name_H-M   'P 1'
#
loop_
_entity.id
_entity.type
_entity.pdbx_description
1 polymer ?
#
loop_
_entity_poly.entity_id
_entity_poly.type
_entity_poly.pdbx_seq_one_letter_code
_entity_poly.pdbx_strand_id
1 'polypeptide(L)'
;MSYDSYMQVSNGIEGESTAKGYEKWIKLYSYSFGAANPSTVSSGSTGLSSGRTSVSSFNVMMRREKATPQLFGFMVAGQHIDKIIVHLTKNIGGKGAVQKPFEIYTFDNCLVEHVDWSGSGGEDEPVSNVSFAYAKLTVHYEQQDTKGGTVGKPVEAFFDQTTVETG
;
A
#
# COMPACT_ATOMS: atom_id res chain seq x y z
N MET A 1 20.22 3.04 -2.49
CA MET A 1 19.50 2.24 -3.50
C MET A 1 18.05 2.62 -3.53
N SER A 2 17.56 2.96 -4.71
CA SER A 2 16.15 3.27 -4.87
C SER A 2 15.33 1.99 -4.95
N TYR A 3 14.08 2.11 -4.57
CA TYR A 3 13.09 1.03 -4.73
C TYR A 3 11.93 1.56 -5.56
N ASP A 4 11.21 0.65 -6.19
CA ASP A 4 9.98 0.97 -6.90
C ASP A 4 8.79 0.41 -6.13
N SER A 5 7.66 1.09 -6.22
CA SER A 5 6.41 0.62 -5.61
C SER A 5 5.32 0.51 -6.67
N TYR A 6 4.63 -0.62 -6.64
CA TYR A 6 3.54 -0.94 -7.56
C TYR A 6 2.31 -1.34 -6.78
N MET A 7 1.15 -0.94 -7.25
CA MET A 7 -0.13 -1.23 -6.61
C MET A 7 -1.04 -1.96 -7.58
N GLN A 8 -1.64 -3.05 -7.11
CA GLN A 8 -2.67 -3.76 -7.83
C GLN A 8 -3.99 -3.58 -7.09
N VAL A 9 -5.02 -3.20 -7.82
CA VAL A 9 -6.36 -3.00 -7.28
C VAL A 9 -7.27 -4.04 -7.90
N SER A 10 -8.06 -4.74 -7.09
CA SER A 10 -9.02 -5.73 -7.58
C SER A 10 -10.24 -5.06 -8.21
N ASN A 11 -11.22 -5.87 -8.59
CA ASN A 11 -12.50 -5.40 -9.17
C ASN A 11 -12.36 -4.74 -10.55
N GLY A 12 -11.34 -5.17 -11.33
CA GLY A 12 -11.18 -4.76 -12.72
C GLY A 12 -10.51 -3.40 -12.92
N ILE A 13 -9.96 -2.81 -11.86
CA ILE A 13 -9.23 -1.55 -11.99
C ILE A 13 -7.79 -1.87 -12.41
N GLU A 14 -7.42 -1.44 -13.61
CA GLU A 14 -6.11 -1.72 -14.18
C GLU A 14 -5.31 -0.44 -14.37
N GLY A 15 -4.02 -0.50 -14.06
CA GLY A 15 -3.07 0.56 -14.33
C GLY A 15 -2.39 0.40 -15.68
N GLU A 16 -1.40 1.23 -15.92
CA GLU A 16 -0.69 1.29 -17.19
C GLU A 16 0.77 0.84 -17.11
N SER A 17 1.17 0.21 -16.00
CA SER A 17 2.56 -0.27 -15.86
C SER A 17 2.88 -1.32 -16.91
N THR A 18 4.05 -1.20 -17.52
CA THR A 18 4.60 -2.15 -18.48
C THR A 18 5.80 -2.91 -17.90
N ALA A 19 6.13 -2.68 -16.63
CA ALA A 19 7.25 -3.35 -15.99
C ALA A 19 7.02 -4.85 -15.94
N LYS A 20 8.06 -5.63 -16.24
CA LYS A 20 7.96 -7.08 -16.28
C LYS A 20 7.62 -7.64 -14.89
N GLY A 21 6.54 -8.42 -14.82
CA GLY A 21 5.99 -8.93 -13.57
C GLY A 21 4.96 -8.01 -12.93
N TYR A 22 4.85 -6.77 -13.41
CA TYR A 22 3.91 -5.77 -12.88
C TYR A 22 3.09 -5.11 -13.98
N GLU A 23 2.81 -5.86 -15.04
CA GLU A 23 1.99 -5.38 -16.14
C GLU A 23 0.58 -5.07 -15.64
N LYS A 24 0.04 -3.93 -16.04
CA LYS A 24 -1.28 -3.43 -15.65
C LYS A 24 -1.41 -3.07 -14.15
N TRP A 25 -0.31 -3.03 -13.44
CA TRP A 25 -0.28 -2.46 -12.10
C TRP A 25 -0.18 -0.95 -12.16
N ILE A 26 -0.39 -0.29 -11.04
CA ILE A 26 -0.26 1.16 -10.92
C ILE A 26 1.08 1.46 -10.27
N LYS A 27 1.93 2.21 -10.95
CA LYS A 27 3.20 2.65 -10.35
C LYS A 27 2.94 3.81 -9.41
N LEU A 28 3.44 3.70 -8.18
CA LEU A 28 3.28 4.73 -7.17
C LEU A 28 4.53 5.61 -7.10
N TYR A 29 4.33 6.91 -6.95
CA TYR A 29 5.42 7.85 -6.63
C TYR A 29 5.67 7.89 -5.13
N SER A 30 4.60 7.82 -4.33
CA SER A 30 4.72 7.78 -2.88
C SER A 30 3.50 7.09 -2.28
N TYR A 31 3.64 6.65 -1.06
CA TYR A 31 2.55 6.08 -0.29
C TYR A 31 2.76 6.41 1.17
N SER A 32 1.69 6.38 1.95
CA SER A 32 1.77 6.51 3.40
C SER A 32 0.57 5.84 4.06
N PHE A 33 0.82 5.23 5.18
CA PHE A 33 -0.18 4.74 6.11
C PHE A 33 0.52 4.52 7.45
N GLY A 34 -0.25 4.35 8.50
CA GLY A 34 0.35 4.10 9.79
C GLY A 34 -0.63 3.52 10.77
N ALA A 35 -0.11 3.06 11.88
CA ALA A 35 -0.90 2.51 12.97
C ALA A 35 -0.37 3.04 14.28
N ALA A 36 -1.24 3.16 15.26
CA ALA A 36 -0.88 3.62 16.60
C ALA A 36 -1.67 2.85 17.63
N ASN A 37 -1.01 2.55 18.72
CA ASN A 37 -1.65 1.96 19.90
C ASN A 37 -1.28 2.85 21.08
N PRO A 38 -2.16 3.80 21.48
CA PRO A 38 -1.83 4.70 22.57
C PRO A 38 -1.67 3.91 23.87
N SER A 39 -0.60 4.21 24.60
CA SER A 39 -0.32 3.59 25.88
C SER A 39 -0.47 4.63 26.98
N THR A 40 -0.91 4.21 28.15
CA THR A 40 -0.97 5.04 29.33
C THR A 40 -0.03 4.52 30.40
N VAL A 41 0.75 5.44 30.97
CA VAL A 41 1.60 5.14 32.13
C VAL A 41 0.98 5.82 33.33
N SER A 42 0.53 5.05 34.31
CA SER A 42 -0.08 5.58 35.51
C SER A 42 0.87 5.51 36.68
N SER A 43 1.05 6.61 37.37
CA SER A 43 1.86 6.67 38.59
C SER A 43 1.13 6.10 39.82
N GLY A 44 -0.17 5.90 39.72
CA GLY A 44 -1.00 5.38 40.82
C GLY A 44 -1.32 3.91 40.75
N SER A 45 -0.95 3.25 39.68
CA SER A 45 -1.10 1.81 39.50
C SER A 45 0.12 1.24 38.79
N THR A 46 0.40 -0.01 39.06
CA THR A 46 1.59 -0.67 38.53
C THR A 46 1.40 -1.03 37.04
N GLY A 47 1.35 -0.10 36.14
CA GLY A 47 1.24 -0.65 34.82
C GLY A 47 1.34 0.33 33.68
N LEU A 48 2.05 -0.14 32.69
CA LEU A 48 1.95 0.31 31.33
C LEU A 48 0.79 -0.45 30.69
N SER A 49 -0.28 0.24 30.31
CA SER A 49 -1.41 -0.40 29.64
C SER A 49 -1.48 0.05 28.18
N SER A 50 -1.75 -0.89 27.29
CA SER A 50 -1.97 -0.58 25.89
C SER A 50 -3.42 -0.16 25.66
N GLY A 51 -3.61 0.81 24.77
CA GLY A 51 -4.92 1.23 24.32
C GLY A 51 -5.40 0.38 23.15
N ARG A 52 -6.38 0.92 22.42
CA ARG A 52 -6.92 0.29 21.23
C ARG A 52 -6.08 0.71 20.01
N THR A 53 -5.71 -0.25 19.17
CA THR A 53 -5.02 0.03 17.91
C THR A 53 -5.91 0.81 16.97
N SER A 54 -5.38 1.87 16.39
CA SER A 54 -6.01 2.62 15.32
C SER A 54 -5.09 2.67 14.12
N VAL A 55 -5.66 2.66 12.92
CA VAL A 55 -4.91 2.76 11.68
C VAL A 55 -5.34 4.00 10.91
N SER A 56 -4.42 4.59 10.20
CA SER A 56 -4.70 5.72 9.31
C SER A 56 -5.04 5.23 7.92
N SER A 57 -5.68 6.09 7.13
CA SER A 57 -5.98 5.80 5.74
C SER A 57 -4.71 5.51 4.94
N PHE A 58 -4.84 4.67 3.93
CA PHE A 58 -3.77 4.41 2.97
C PHE A 58 -3.80 5.49 1.90
N ASN A 59 -2.74 6.28 1.81
CA ASN A 59 -2.64 7.39 0.86
C ASN A 59 -1.58 7.08 -0.18
N VAL A 60 -1.89 7.32 -1.45
CA VAL A 60 -0.95 7.13 -2.53
C VAL A 60 -0.88 8.37 -3.40
N MET A 61 0.31 8.62 -3.95
CA MET A 61 0.51 9.58 -5.04
C MET A 61 0.86 8.77 -6.29
N MET A 62 0.07 8.92 -7.34
CA MET A 62 0.23 8.16 -8.56
C MET A 62 0.18 9.08 -9.77
N ARG A 63 0.81 8.63 -10.86
CA ARG A 63 0.66 9.30 -12.14
C ARG A 63 -0.80 9.21 -12.59
N ARG A 64 -1.29 10.29 -13.18
CA ARG A 64 -2.64 10.28 -13.75
C ARG A 64 -2.69 9.33 -14.95
N GLU A 65 -3.55 8.32 -14.85
CA GLU A 65 -3.66 7.28 -15.85
C GLU A 65 -5.09 6.74 -15.90
N LYS A 66 -5.35 5.71 -16.69
CA LYS A 66 -6.70 5.15 -16.86
C LYS A 66 -7.32 4.65 -15.55
N ALA A 67 -6.51 4.30 -14.56
CA ALA A 67 -7.04 3.88 -13.25
C ALA A 67 -7.66 5.05 -12.47
N THR A 68 -7.23 6.29 -12.71
CA THR A 68 -7.72 7.44 -11.96
C THR A 68 -9.23 7.66 -12.09
N PRO A 69 -9.81 7.72 -13.31
CA PRO A 69 -11.27 7.85 -13.42
C PRO A 69 -12.02 6.64 -12.91
N GLN A 70 -11.44 5.44 -12.98
CA GLN A 70 -12.06 4.24 -12.42
C GLN A 70 -12.15 4.32 -10.89
N LEU A 71 -11.08 4.77 -10.23
CA LEU A 71 -11.06 4.98 -8.78
C LEU A 71 -12.06 6.06 -8.38
N PHE A 72 -12.14 7.14 -9.14
CA PHE A 72 -13.15 8.18 -8.91
C PHE A 72 -14.56 7.62 -9.01
N GLY A 73 -14.84 6.80 -10.03
CA GLY A 73 -16.14 6.16 -10.19
C GLY A 73 -16.52 5.27 -9.02
N PHE A 74 -15.56 4.49 -8.51
CA PHE A 74 -15.78 3.66 -7.32
C PHE A 74 -16.08 4.51 -6.09
N MET A 75 -15.40 5.64 -5.94
CA MET A 75 -15.64 6.57 -4.83
C MET A 75 -17.06 7.13 -4.88
N VAL A 76 -17.47 7.64 -6.05
CA VAL A 76 -18.79 8.26 -6.22
C VAL A 76 -19.91 7.24 -6.00
N ALA A 77 -19.72 6.01 -6.47
CA ALA A 77 -20.70 4.95 -6.30
C ALA A 77 -20.68 4.31 -4.90
N GLY A 78 -19.67 4.62 -4.08
CA GLY A 78 -19.50 3.97 -2.79
C GLY A 78 -19.22 2.48 -2.90
N GLN A 79 -18.62 2.05 -4.00
CA GLN A 79 -18.39 0.64 -4.31
C GLN A 79 -17.15 0.12 -3.59
N HIS A 80 -17.26 -1.04 -2.96
CA HIS A 80 -16.16 -1.68 -2.27
C HIS A 80 -15.15 -2.27 -3.24
N ILE A 81 -13.88 -2.22 -2.84
CA ILE A 81 -12.77 -2.89 -3.51
C ILE A 81 -12.35 -4.05 -2.62
N ASP A 82 -12.32 -5.26 -3.17
CA ASP A 82 -12.07 -6.45 -2.37
C ASP A 82 -10.65 -6.46 -1.80
N LYS A 83 -9.65 -6.08 -2.61
CA LYS A 83 -8.26 -6.16 -2.19
C LYS A 83 -7.39 -5.16 -2.94
N ILE A 84 -6.45 -4.57 -2.21
CA ILE A 84 -5.36 -3.75 -2.77
C ILE A 84 -4.06 -4.36 -2.30
N ILE A 85 -3.14 -4.62 -3.23
CA ILE A 85 -1.82 -5.19 -2.93
C ILE A 85 -0.76 -4.20 -3.40
N VAL A 86 0.21 -3.92 -2.53
CA VAL A 86 1.33 -3.04 -2.85
C VAL A 86 2.63 -3.82 -2.70
N HIS A 87 3.43 -3.81 -3.75
CA HIS A 87 4.76 -4.42 -3.74
C HIS A 87 5.83 -3.35 -3.76
N LEU A 88 6.76 -3.43 -2.82
CA LEU A 88 8.00 -2.64 -2.84
C LEU A 88 9.10 -3.52 -3.39
N THR A 89 9.72 -3.10 -4.48
CA THR A 89 10.70 -3.92 -5.19
C THR A 89 12.04 -3.21 -5.27
N LYS A 90 13.12 -3.99 -5.22
CA LYS A 90 14.46 -3.51 -5.52
C LYS A 90 14.84 -3.98 -6.91
N ASN A 91 15.43 -3.06 -7.67
CA ASN A 91 15.98 -3.44 -8.98
C ASN A 91 17.34 -4.10 -8.74
N ILE A 92 17.40 -5.41 -8.95
CA ILE A 92 18.58 -6.20 -8.63
C ILE A 92 19.59 -6.20 -9.78
N GLY A 93 19.20 -5.69 -10.95
CA GLY A 93 20.06 -5.70 -12.10
C GLY A 93 20.27 -7.11 -12.67
N GLY A 94 20.68 -7.19 -13.90
CA GLY A 94 20.90 -8.46 -14.57
C GLY A 94 20.00 -8.62 -15.78
N LYS A 95 20.50 -9.32 -16.78
CA LYS A 95 19.79 -9.51 -18.04
C LYS A 95 18.61 -10.46 -17.82
N GLY A 96 17.38 -9.96 -18.05
CA GLY A 96 16.16 -10.74 -17.88
C GLY A 96 15.68 -10.87 -16.44
N ALA A 97 16.25 -10.12 -15.50
CA ALA A 97 15.83 -10.16 -14.11
C ALA A 97 14.44 -9.55 -13.94
N VAL A 98 13.56 -10.26 -13.26
CA VAL A 98 12.27 -9.76 -12.82
C VAL A 98 12.46 -9.11 -11.46
N GLN A 99 11.85 -7.92 -11.25
CA GLN A 99 11.89 -7.26 -9.94
C GLN A 99 11.21 -8.16 -8.91
N LYS A 100 11.88 -8.38 -7.78
CA LYS A 100 11.36 -9.22 -6.71
C LYS A 100 10.95 -8.32 -5.54
N PRO A 101 9.73 -8.47 -5.00
CA PRO A 101 9.32 -7.67 -3.87
C PRO A 101 10.05 -8.08 -2.59
N PHE A 102 10.46 -7.09 -1.81
CA PHE A 102 10.99 -7.31 -0.47
C PHE A 102 9.98 -6.98 0.61
N GLU A 103 8.95 -6.24 0.28
CA GLU A 103 7.87 -5.90 1.20
C GLU A 103 6.55 -5.85 0.45
N ILE A 104 5.51 -6.40 1.06
CA ILE A 104 4.17 -6.49 0.48
C ILE A 104 3.17 -6.02 1.51
N TYR A 105 2.32 -5.06 1.12
CA TYR A 105 1.18 -4.65 1.92
C TYR A 105 -0.09 -5.15 1.25
N THR A 106 -0.98 -5.74 2.03
CA THR A 106 -2.29 -6.20 1.55
C THR A 106 -3.37 -5.51 2.36
N PHE A 107 -4.26 -4.83 1.66
CA PHE A 107 -5.42 -4.15 2.27
C PHE A 107 -6.67 -4.87 1.79
N ASP A 108 -7.47 -5.37 2.72
CA ASP A 108 -8.69 -6.11 2.41
C ASP A 108 -9.91 -5.27 2.73
N ASN A 109 -10.91 -5.36 1.88
CA ASN A 109 -12.20 -4.67 1.98
C ASN A 109 -11.99 -3.16 2.09
N CYS A 110 -11.79 -2.53 0.95
CA CYS A 110 -11.38 -1.13 0.86
C CYS A 110 -12.49 -0.26 0.27
N LEU A 111 -12.43 1.03 0.58
CA LEU A 111 -13.25 2.07 -0.03
C LEU A 111 -12.34 3.23 -0.43
N VAL A 112 -12.59 3.81 -1.59
CA VAL A 112 -11.92 5.03 -1.98
C VAL A 112 -12.57 6.19 -1.23
N GLU A 113 -11.78 6.89 -0.41
CA GLU A 113 -12.28 8.00 0.39
C GLU A 113 -12.08 9.35 -0.30
N HIS A 114 -11.00 9.49 -1.05
CA HIS A 114 -10.59 10.77 -1.60
C HIS A 114 -9.80 10.57 -2.89
N VAL A 115 -10.12 11.37 -3.89
CA VAL A 115 -9.34 11.45 -5.14
C VAL A 115 -9.10 12.92 -5.41
N ASP A 116 -7.85 13.29 -5.61
CA ASP A 116 -7.43 14.67 -5.82
C ASP A 116 -6.68 14.79 -7.14
N TRP A 117 -6.96 15.86 -7.88
CA TRP A 117 -6.28 16.18 -9.12
C TRP A 117 -5.49 17.46 -8.94
N SER A 118 -4.21 17.39 -9.25
CA SER A 118 -3.36 18.56 -9.23
C SER A 118 -2.43 18.52 -10.45
N GLY A 119 -1.94 19.67 -10.84
CA GLY A 119 -1.01 19.77 -11.95
C GLY A 119 -0.45 21.16 -12.03
N SER A 120 0.72 21.27 -12.63
CA SER A 120 1.43 22.51 -12.84
C SER A 120 1.98 22.52 -14.26
N GLY A 121 1.94 23.67 -14.91
CA GLY A 121 2.35 23.82 -16.31
C GLY A 121 3.82 23.56 -16.60
N GLY A 122 4.64 23.34 -15.57
CA GLY A 122 6.06 22.97 -15.71
C GLY A 122 6.37 21.53 -15.39
N GLU A 123 5.37 20.72 -15.07
CA GLU A 123 5.56 19.31 -14.72
C GLU A 123 5.50 18.44 -15.97
N ASP A 124 6.31 17.39 -16.00
CA ASP A 124 6.31 16.43 -17.09
C ASP A 124 5.03 15.59 -17.13
N GLU A 125 4.47 15.29 -15.97
CA GLU A 125 3.27 14.47 -15.86
C GLU A 125 2.37 14.97 -14.72
N PRO A 126 1.04 15.03 -14.95
CA PRO A 126 0.11 15.33 -13.86
C PRO A 126 -0.01 14.15 -12.89
N VAL A 127 -0.22 14.46 -11.63
CA VAL A 127 -0.33 13.46 -10.56
C VAL A 127 -1.69 13.52 -9.89
N SER A 128 -2.05 12.44 -9.20
CA SER A 128 -3.25 12.37 -8.37
C SER A 128 -2.90 11.78 -7.03
N ASN A 129 -3.58 12.28 -5.99
CA ASN A 129 -3.52 11.70 -4.66
C ASN A 129 -4.83 10.96 -4.41
N VAL A 130 -4.73 9.73 -3.94
CA VAL A 130 -5.89 8.88 -3.66
C VAL A 130 -5.75 8.34 -2.26
N SER A 131 -6.85 8.36 -1.50
CA SER A 131 -6.89 7.80 -0.15
C SER A 131 -7.91 6.68 -0.07
N PHE A 132 -7.53 5.62 0.64
CA PHE A 132 -8.37 4.44 0.82
C PHE A 132 -8.57 4.16 2.30
N ALA A 133 -9.82 3.84 2.67
CA ALA A 133 -10.11 3.15 3.92
C ALA A 133 -9.98 1.65 3.67
N TYR A 134 -9.67 0.90 4.70
CA TYR A 134 -9.54 -0.55 4.60
C TYR A 134 -9.95 -1.20 5.92
N ALA A 135 -10.45 -2.44 5.83
CA ALA A 135 -10.86 -3.18 7.03
C ALA A 135 -9.70 -3.97 7.63
N LYS A 136 -8.82 -4.53 6.80
CA LYS A 136 -7.72 -5.36 7.25
C LYS A 136 -6.43 -4.96 6.56
N LEU A 137 -5.34 -4.93 7.33
CA LEU A 137 -3.99 -4.68 6.82
C LEU A 137 -3.09 -5.86 7.15
N THR A 138 -2.39 -6.36 6.14
CA THR A 138 -1.35 -7.37 6.30
C THR A 138 -0.03 -6.80 5.81
N VAL A 139 1.01 -6.89 6.61
CA VAL A 139 2.35 -6.46 6.26
C VAL A 139 3.24 -7.69 6.20
N HIS A 140 3.89 -7.86 5.05
CA HIS A 140 4.77 -9.00 4.78
C HIS A 140 6.14 -8.47 4.37
N TYR A 141 7.20 -8.96 5.00
CA TYR A 141 8.56 -8.52 4.73
C TYR A 141 9.47 -9.71 4.49
N GLU A 142 10.27 -9.64 3.43
CA GLU A 142 11.29 -10.62 3.11
C GLU A 142 12.65 -9.93 3.05
N GLN A 143 13.58 -10.35 3.90
CA GLN A 143 14.94 -9.85 3.85
C GLN A 143 15.63 -10.38 2.60
N GLN A 144 16.26 -9.49 1.85
CA GLN A 144 17.02 -9.86 0.65
C GLN A 144 18.51 -9.63 0.88
N ASP A 145 19.33 -10.52 0.31
CA ASP A 145 20.79 -10.33 0.29
C ASP A 145 21.19 -9.37 -0.83
N THR A 146 22.49 -9.11 -0.98
CA THR A 146 23.01 -8.21 -2.01
C THR A 146 22.82 -8.73 -3.43
N LYS A 147 22.52 -10.02 -3.59
CA LYS A 147 22.26 -10.68 -4.87
C LYS A 147 20.78 -10.90 -5.14
N GLY A 148 19.91 -10.43 -4.24
CA GLY A 148 18.46 -10.55 -4.38
C GLY A 148 17.87 -11.86 -3.89
N GLY A 149 18.66 -12.72 -3.27
CA GLY A 149 18.15 -13.93 -2.66
C GLY A 149 17.45 -13.63 -1.33
N THR A 150 16.47 -14.45 -0.98
CA THR A 150 15.76 -14.33 0.31
C THR A 150 16.65 -14.83 1.43
N VAL A 151 16.80 -14.02 2.49
CA VAL A 151 17.58 -14.37 3.67
C VAL A 151 16.61 -14.69 4.82
N GLY A 152 16.64 -15.93 5.30
CA GLY A 152 15.79 -16.35 6.41
C GLY A 152 14.34 -16.52 6.02
N LYS A 153 13.47 -16.60 7.03
CA LYS A 153 12.03 -16.74 6.82
C LYS A 153 11.36 -15.37 6.67
N PRO A 154 10.37 -15.23 5.79
CA PRO A 154 9.54 -14.02 5.75
C PRO A 154 8.85 -13.79 7.08
N VAL A 155 8.62 -12.51 7.40
CA VAL A 155 7.92 -12.10 8.61
C VAL A 155 6.61 -11.43 8.18
N GLU A 156 5.52 -11.80 8.83
CA GLU A 156 4.19 -11.29 8.49
C GLU A 156 3.40 -10.97 9.75
N ALA A 157 2.63 -9.89 9.69
CA ALA A 157 1.70 -9.51 10.74
C ALA A 157 0.46 -8.89 10.12
N PHE A 158 -0.69 -9.03 10.78
CA PHE A 158 -1.92 -8.42 10.30
C PHE A 158 -2.75 -7.84 11.44
N PHE A 159 -3.65 -6.93 11.08
CA PHE A 159 -4.66 -6.38 11.98
C PHE A 159 -5.97 -6.21 11.21
N ASP A 160 -7.04 -6.81 11.74
CA ASP A 160 -8.39 -6.69 11.20
C ASP A 160 -9.20 -5.79 12.12
N GLN A 161 -9.60 -4.62 11.62
CA GLN A 161 -10.33 -3.63 12.40
C GLN A 161 -11.75 -4.07 12.74
N THR A 162 -12.37 -4.89 11.89
CA THR A 162 -13.76 -5.30 12.08
C THR A 162 -13.91 -6.40 13.12
N THR A 163 -12.95 -7.32 13.19
CA THR A 163 -12.96 -8.41 14.16
C THR A 163 -12.03 -8.16 15.33
N VAL A 164 -11.16 -7.14 15.24
CA VAL A 164 -10.11 -6.82 16.21
C VAL A 164 -9.12 -7.98 16.39
N GLU A 165 -8.92 -8.77 15.33
CA GLU A 165 -7.98 -9.89 15.33
C GLU A 165 -6.60 -9.43 14.88
N THR A 166 -5.58 -10.06 15.46
CA THR A 166 -4.17 -9.81 15.13
C THR A 166 -3.46 -11.12 14.87
N GLY A 167 -2.39 -11.04 14.11
CA GLY A 167 -1.56 -12.20 13.84
C GLY A 167 -0.18 -11.86 13.31
#